data_512faf7e814217bc7f1074bbc95403fa
#
_entry.id   512faf7e814217bc7f1074bbc95403fa
#
_cell.length_a   1.000
_cell.length_b   1.000
_cell.length_c   1.000
_cell.angle_alpha   90.00
_cell.angle_beta   90.00
_cell.angle_gamma   90.00
#
_symmetry.space_group_name_H-M   'P 1'
#
loop_
_entity.id
_entity.type
_entity.pdbx_description
1 polymer ?
#
loop_
_entity_poly.entity_id
_entity_poly.type
_entity_poly.pdbx_seq_one_letter_code
_entity_poly.pdbx_strand_id
1 'polypeptide(L)'
;MTVLDFQQVSFIRNQQFLLETINWQVKKNEHWAILGLNGAGKSLLLQLITGTLWPSSGQRTVLGERYGKTSVPDLQRRIGWVSSALQNKFYGRDLAEEIVLSGLYSSIGLYESYDENQLDQAKALLADLGLTHLIHRSYHVLSQGEKQFVMIARAMMAQPEILILDEPCTGLDLFAREELLARLEAFSKLTNTPTILYVTHHTEELLPIFTHLLMLKNGKVHAAGKREAIFTEEVLTTFYDQPILLHPFTGDRIIVTPK
;
A
#
# COMPACT_ATOMS: atom_id res chain seq x y z
N MET A 1 7.91 -16.07 9.66
CA MET A 1 8.98 -15.33 8.97
C MET A 1 8.66 -13.85 9.06
N THR A 2 9.63 -13.00 9.43
CA THR A 2 9.46 -11.55 9.50
C THR A 2 9.65 -10.96 8.11
N VAL A 3 8.70 -10.13 7.70
CA VAL A 3 8.68 -9.46 6.40
C VAL A 3 9.28 -8.06 6.51
N LEU A 4 9.04 -7.40 7.64
CA LEU A 4 9.58 -6.06 7.93
C LEU A 4 9.97 -6.00 9.40
N ASP A 5 11.16 -5.46 9.68
CA ASP A 5 11.64 -5.24 11.04
C ASP A 5 12.38 -3.90 11.11
N PHE A 6 11.79 -2.94 11.80
CA PHE A 6 12.34 -1.62 12.10
C PHE A 6 12.68 -1.54 13.58
N GLN A 7 13.94 -1.26 13.88
CA GLN A 7 14.47 -1.17 15.24
C GLN A 7 15.06 0.21 15.45
N GLN A 8 14.37 1.04 16.24
CA GLN A 8 14.76 2.41 16.61
C GLN A 8 15.07 3.29 15.40
N VAL A 9 14.30 3.12 14.31
CA VAL A 9 14.52 3.84 13.06
C VAL A 9 14.08 5.28 13.21
N SER A 10 14.97 6.22 12.89
CA SER A 10 14.65 7.65 12.86
C SER A 10 15.10 8.27 11.55
N PHE A 11 14.36 9.28 11.11
CA PHE A 11 14.71 10.10 9.97
C PHE A 11 14.69 11.58 10.34
N ILE A 12 15.83 12.25 10.12
CA ILE A 12 16.06 13.65 10.45
C ILE A 12 16.32 14.44 9.17
N ARG A 13 15.67 15.57 9.01
CA ARG A 13 15.95 16.53 7.95
C ARG A 13 15.93 17.94 8.55
N ASN A 14 16.91 18.76 8.19
CA ASN A 14 17.05 20.14 8.72
C ASN A 14 16.99 20.19 10.26
N GLN A 15 17.68 19.28 10.93
CA GLN A 15 17.75 19.15 12.39
C GLN A 15 16.39 18.83 13.06
N GLN A 16 15.38 18.47 12.30
CA GLN A 16 14.06 18.08 12.81
C GLN A 16 13.82 16.58 12.59
N PHE A 17 13.30 15.91 13.61
CA PHE A 17 12.82 14.54 13.47
C PHE A 17 11.52 14.56 12.65
N LEU A 18 11.54 13.92 11.49
CA LEU A 18 10.36 13.66 10.67
C LEU A 18 9.78 12.27 10.93
N LEU A 19 10.64 11.32 11.34
CA LEU A 19 10.27 10.06 11.97
C LEU A 19 11.21 9.86 13.16
N GLU A 20 10.65 9.45 14.30
CA GLU A 20 11.40 9.35 15.55
C GLU A 20 11.19 7.98 16.20
N THR A 21 12.29 7.24 16.32
CA THR A 21 12.37 5.97 17.08
C THR A 21 11.28 4.98 16.71
N ILE A 22 11.09 4.76 15.42
CA ILE A 22 10.11 3.81 14.90
C ILE A 22 10.56 2.38 15.24
N ASN A 23 9.73 1.67 16.01
CA ASN A 23 9.84 0.24 16.25
C ASN A 23 8.59 -0.42 15.66
N TRP A 24 8.77 -1.25 14.65
CA TRP A 24 7.65 -1.89 13.98
C TRP A 24 8.07 -3.19 13.31
N GLN A 25 7.32 -4.25 13.54
CA GLN A 25 7.56 -5.56 12.97
C GLN A 25 6.30 -6.08 12.27
N VAL A 26 6.47 -6.60 11.05
CA VAL A 26 5.42 -7.25 10.26
C VAL A 26 5.85 -8.69 9.98
N LYS A 27 4.97 -9.64 10.23
CA LYS A 27 5.18 -11.06 9.89
C LYS A 27 4.47 -11.41 8.59
N LYS A 28 4.94 -12.47 7.95
CA LYS A 28 4.27 -13.01 6.76
C LYS A 28 2.81 -13.36 7.07
N ASN A 29 1.92 -13.06 6.14
CA ASN A 29 0.46 -13.24 6.25
C ASN A 29 -0.24 -12.31 7.27
N GLU A 30 0.45 -11.30 7.80
CA GLU A 30 -0.20 -10.20 8.52
C GLU A 30 -0.46 -9.07 7.53
N HIS A 31 -1.73 -8.79 7.24
CA HIS A 31 -2.09 -7.58 6.50
C HIS A 31 -2.26 -6.43 7.49
N TRP A 32 -1.59 -5.33 7.20
CA TRP A 32 -1.55 -4.17 8.07
C TRP A 32 -2.21 -2.95 7.42
N ALA A 33 -3.01 -2.24 8.18
CA ALA A 33 -3.36 -0.88 7.83
C ALA A 33 -2.45 0.12 8.57
N ILE A 34 -2.05 1.17 7.87
CA ILE A 34 -1.24 2.27 8.42
C ILE A 34 -2.12 3.51 8.44
N LEU A 35 -2.60 3.86 9.63
CA LEU A 35 -3.46 5.01 9.87
C LEU A 35 -2.63 6.20 10.33
N GLY A 36 -2.88 7.36 9.77
CA GLY A 36 -2.21 8.59 10.17
C GLY A 36 -2.79 9.80 9.48
N LEU A 37 -2.88 10.90 10.19
CA LEU A 37 -3.31 12.18 9.61
C LEU A 37 -2.30 12.69 8.56
N ASN A 38 -2.70 13.70 7.79
CA ASN A 38 -1.80 14.34 6.85
C ASN A 38 -0.59 14.94 7.59
N GLY A 39 0.61 14.70 7.05
CA GLY A 39 1.86 15.12 7.70
C GLY A 39 2.37 14.19 8.81
N ALA A 40 1.68 13.09 9.14
CA ALA A 40 2.12 12.16 10.19
C ALA A 40 3.42 11.41 9.88
N GLY A 41 3.91 11.45 8.61
CA GLY A 41 5.14 10.76 8.19
C GLY A 41 4.90 9.46 7.41
N LYS A 42 3.66 9.14 7.02
CA LYS A 42 3.31 7.91 6.29
C LYS A 42 4.17 7.70 5.05
N SER A 43 4.24 8.68 4.15
CA SER A 43 5.02 8.57 2.91
C SER A 43 6.53 8.42 3.18
N LEU A 44 7.07 9.04 4.23
CA LEU A 44 8.47 8.84 4.64
C LEU A 44 8.70 7.40 5.13
N LEU A 45 7.76 6.86 5.90
CA LEU A 45 7.82 5.47 6.35
C LEU A 45 7.84 4.51 5.15
N LEU A 46 6.99 4.74 4.14
CA LEU A 46 6.97 3.94 2.91
C LEU A 46 8.28 4.05 2.12
N GLN A 47 8.84 5.24 2.01
CA GLN A 47 10.14 5.44 1.37
C GLN A 47 11.28 4.73 2.12
N LEU A 48 11.21 4.65 3.44
CA LEU A 48 12.13 3.84 4.23
C LEU A 48 11.92 2.34 3.96
N ILE A 49 10.69 1.84 3.80
CA ILE A 49 10.41 0.43 3.47
C ILE A 49 10.97 0.10 2.09
N THR A 50 10.74 0.93 1.09
CA THR A 50 11.15 0.69 -0.30
C THR A 50 12.63 0.97 -0.58
N GLY A 51 13.36 1.54 0.38
CA GLY A 51 14.76 1.87 0.20
C GLY A 51 15.06 3.10 -0.62
N THR A 52 14.05 3.87 -1.01
CA THR A 52 14.23 5.16 -1.69
C THR A 52 14.73 6.25 -0.75
N LEU A 53 14.60 6.03 0.56
CA LEU A 53 15.10 6.89 1.63
C LEU A 53 15.94 6.07 2.62
N TRP A 54 17.03 6.65 3.13
CA TRP A 54 17.87 6.04 4.15
C TRP A 54 17.55 6.62 5.53
N PRO A 55 17.48 5.79 6.59
CA PRO A 55 17.30 6.29 7.93
C PRO A 55 18.52 7.08 8.40
N SER A 56 18.31 8.05 9.27
CA SER A 56 19.39 8.78 9.95
C SER A 56 19.97 7.96 11.09
N SER A 57 19.19 7.07 11.70
CA SER A 57 19.62 6.13 12.74
C SER A 57 18.70 4.91 12.81
N GLY A 58 19.11 3.89 13.56
CA GLY A 58 18.37 2.64 13.72
C GLY A 58 18.73 1.59 12.66
N GLN A 59 18.06 0.46 12.71
CA GLN A 59 18.26 -0.66 11.79
C GLN A 59 16.95 -1.03 11.13
N ARG A 60 17.00 -1.37 9.85
CA ARG A 60 15.83 -1.89 9.12
C ARG A 60 16.21 -3.13 8.31
N THR A 61 15.32 -4.10 8.38
CA THR A 61 15.36 -5.31 7.57
C THR A 61 14.01 -5.44 6.86
N VAL A 62 14.03 -5.70 5.56
CA VAL A 62 12.84 -5.91 4.74
C VAL A 62 13.05 -7.19 3.94
N LEU A 63 12.09 -8.11 3.98
CA LEU A 63 12.15 -9.42 3.33
C LEU A 63 13.42 -10.23 3.65
N GLY A 64 13.90 -10.10 4.90
CA GLY A 64 15.14 -10.73 5.35
C GLY A 64 16.43 -10.01 4.94
N GLU A 65 16.30 -8.97 4.09
CA GLU A 65 17.43 -8.22 3.57
C GLU A 65 17.72 -6.99 4.44
N ARG A 66 18.95 -6.92 4.92
CA ARG A 66 19.41 -5.74 5.67
C ARG A 66 19.89 -4.67 4.72
N TYR A 67 19.30 -3.49 4.79
CA TYR A 67 19.74 -2.37 3.99
C TYR A 67 21.22 -2.00 4.28
N GLY A 68 21.96 -1.72 3.20
CA GLY A 68 23.43 -1.50 3.24
C GLY A 68 24.24 -2.76 2.94
N LYS A 69 23.62 -3.95 2.88
CA LYS A 69 24.26 -5.22 2.51
C LYS A 69 23.59 -5.94 1.34
N THR A 70 22.55 -5.34 0.76
CA THR A 70 21.75 -5.92 -0.33
C THR A 70 21.61 -4.95 -1.49
N SER A 71 21.31 -5.49 -2.67
CA SER A 71 20.93 -4.70 -3.85
C SER A 71 19.54 -4.09 -3.65
N VAL A 72 19.47 -2.77 -3.53
CA VAL A 72 18.19 -2.07 -3.38
C VAL A 72 17.27 -2.28 -4.58
N PRO A 73 17.74 -2.24 -5.86
CA PRO A 73 16.90 -2.53 -7.01
C PRO A 73 16.26 -3.93 -6.97
N ASP A 74 17.02 -4.96 -6.55
CA ASP A 74 16.48 -6.32 -6.48
C ASP A 74 15.42 -6.45 -5.37
N LEU A 75 15.64 -5.78 -4.24
CA LEU A 75 14.65 -5.73 -3.18
C LEU A 75 13.38 -4.99 -3.62
N GLN A 76 13.53 -3.88 -4.36
CA GLN A 76 12.40 -3.09 -4.86
C GLN A 76 11.50 -3.89 -5.83
N ARG A 77 12.06 -4.82 -6.61
CA ARG A 77 11.26 -5.71 -7.48
C ARG A 77 10.34 -6.64 -6.69
N ARG A 78 10.70 -6.96 -5.44
CA ARG A 78 9.92 -7.79 -4.52
C ARG A 78 8.86 -6.99 -3.74
N ILE A 79 8.77 -5.69 -3.98
CA ILE A 79 7.84 -4.77 -3.33
C ILE A 79 7.00 -4.08 -4.41
N GLY A 80 5.72 -4.41 -4.49
CA GLY A 80 4.75 -3.67 -5.28
C GLY A 80 4.34 -2.40 -4.55
N TRP A 81 4.44 -1.25 -5.19
CA TRP A 81 4.01 0.02 -4.61
C TRP A 81 3.08 0.76 -5.56
N VAL A 82 1.86 0.98 -5.11
CA VAL A 82 0.82 1.74 -5.81
C VAL A 82 0.62 3.06 -5.08
N SER A 83 0.80 4.16 -5.79
CA SER A 83 0.59 5.51 -5.28
C SER A 83 0.05 6.42 -6.37
N SER A 84 -0.68 7.46 -6.00
CA SER A 84 -1.19 8.47 -6.94
C SER A 84 -0.06 9.18 -7.71
N ALA A 85 1.10 9.38 -7.09
CA ALA A 85 2.27 9.96 -7.74
C ALA A 85 2.80 9.08 -8.89
N LEU A 86 2.71 7.75 -8.77
CA LEU A 86 3.08 6.83 -9.84
C LEU A 86 2.01 6.81 -10.93
N GLN A 87 0.73 6.79 -10.56
CA GLN A 87 -0.40 6.80 -11.48
C GLN A 87 -0.34 7.97 -12.47
N ASN A 88 0.03 9.14 -11.99
CA ASN A 88 0.12 10.37 -12.78
C ASN A 88 1.31 10.40 -13.77
N LYS A 89 2.18 9.40 -13.75
CA LYS A 89 3.33 9.31 -14.68
C LYS A 89 3.02 8.53 -15.96
N PHE A 90 1.90 7.83 -16.00
CA PHE A 90 1.44 7.12 -17.19
C PHE A 90 0.60 8.08 -18.05
N TYR A 91 1.20 8.53 -19.13
CA TYR A 91 0.57 9.42 -20.09
C TYR A 91 0.53 8.70 -21.45
N GLY A 92 -0.61 8.80 -22.14
CA GLY A 92 -0.63 8.44 -23.50
C GLY A 92 -1.61 7.35 -23.86
N ARG A 93 -1.29 6.67 -24.97
CA ARG A 93 -2.18 5.71 -25.62
C ARG A 93 -1.92 4.27 -25.20
N ASP A 94 -1.06 4.07 -24.19
CA ASP A 94 -0.72 2.73 -23.72
C ASP A 94 -1.97 1.97 -23.31
N LEU A 95 -2.05 0.70 -23.70
CA LEU A 95 -3.17 -0.16 -23.35
C LEU A 95 -3.06 -0.62 -21.88
N ALA A 96 -4.17 -0.97 -21.27
CA ALA A 96 -4.20 -1.41 -19.88
C ALA A 96 -3.25 -2.59 -19.63
N GLU A 97 -3.24 -3.59 -20.53
CA GLU A 97 -2.33 -4.73 -20.47
C GLU A 97 -0.85 -4.35 -20.64
N GLU A 98 -0.54 -3.33 -21.42
CA GLU A 98 0.83 -2.83 -21.57
C GLU A 98 1.32 -2.11 -20.31
N ILE A 99 0.44 -1.35 -19.67
CA ILE A 99 0.72 -0.75 -18.37
C ILE A 99 1.00 -1.85 -17.34
N VAL A 100 0.17 -2.90 -17.29
CA VAL A 100 0.37 -4.03 -16.38
C VAL A 100 1.71 -4.71 -16.66
N LEU A 101 2.00 -5.01 -17.91
CA LEU A 101 3.24 -5.64 -18.35
C LEU A 101 4.48 -4.85 -17.94
N SER A 102 4.42 -3.51 -17.98
CA SER A 102 5.53 -2.65 -17.55
C SER A 102 5.97 -2.88 -16.10
N GLY A 103 5.11 -3.52 -15.30
CA GLY A 103 5.41 -3.92 -13.92
C GLY A 103 6.56 -4.91 -13.80
N LEU A 104 6.77 -5.79 -14.79
CA LEU A 104 7.92 -6.73 -14.82
C LEU A 104 9.26 -5.99 -14.81
N TYR A 105 9.31 -4.86 -15.46
CA TYR A 105 10.54 -4.09 -15.67
C TYR A 105 10.71 -2.96 -14.67
N SER A 106 9.71 -2.75 -13.80
CA SER A 106 9.67 -1.61 -12.86
C SER A 106 9.83 -0.25 -13.58
N SER A 107 9.47 -0.18 -14.87
CA SER A 107 9.60 0.99 -15.74
C SER A 107 8.27 1.74 -15.88
N ILE A 108 8.33 3.02 -16.24
CA ILE A 108 7.17 3.81 -16.63
C ILE A 108 7.07 3.71 -18.16
N GLY A 109 6.10 2.92 -18.64
CA GLY A 109 5.99 2.55 -20.06
C GLY A 109 6.84 1.35 -20.45
N LEU A 110 6.59 0.82 -21.64
CA LEU A 110 7.32 -0.32 -22.21
C LEU A 110 8.42 0.20 -23.13
N TYR A 111 9.67 0.05 -22.71
CA TYR A 111 10.86 0.40 -23.50
C TYR A 111 11.66 -0.82 -23.92
N GLU A 112 11.38 -1.97 -23.31
CA GLU A 112 12.01 -3.24 -23.60
C GLU A 112 11.12 -4.07 -24.52
N SER A 113 11.75 -4.90 -25.35
CA SER A 113 11.02 -5.88 -26.14
C SER A 113 10.42 -6.95 -25.24
N TYR A 114 9.19 -7.28 -25.45
CA TYR A 114 8.48 -8.32 -24.73
C TYR A 114 7.96 -9.39 -25.68
N ASP A 115 7.77 -10.60 -25.18
CA ASP A 115 7.17 -11.68 -25.92
C ASP A 115 5.65 -11.77 -25.72
N GLU A 116 5.00 -12.54 -26.58
CA GLU A 116 3.55 -12.73 -26.54
C GLU A 116 3.08 -13.39 -25.24
N ASN A 117 3.89 -14.26 -24.66
CA ASN A 117 3.59 -14.95 -23.40
C ASN A 117 3.55 -13.96 -22.22
N GLN A 118 4.44 -13.00 -22.16
CA GLN A 118 4.44 -11.94 -21.14
C GLN A 118 3.19 -11.04 -21.24
N LEU A 119 2.76 -10.74 -22.45
CA LEU A 119 1.53 -9.97 -22.66
C LEU A 119 0.30 -10.76 -22.24
N ASP A 120 0.27 -12.07 -22.54
CA ASP A 120 -0.82 -12.95 -22.11
C ASP A 120 -0.86 -13.13 -20.60
N GLN A 121 0.28 -13.15 -19.92
CA GLN A 121 0.33 -13.10 -18.44
C GLN A 121 -0.29 -11.81 -17.89
N ALA A 122 -0.02 -10.66 -18.51
CA ALA A 122 -0.62 -9.39 -18.11
C ALA A 122 -2.16 -9.40 -18.29
N LYS A 123 -2.64 -9.95 -19.41
CA LYS A 123 -4.08 -10.12 -19.66
C LYS A 123 -4.72 -11.09 -18.67
N ALA A 124 -4.06 -12.22 -18.40
CA ALA A 124 -4.53 -13.20 -17.41
C ALA A 124 -4.66 -12.56 -16.02
N LEU A 125 -3.67 -11.77 -15.60
CA LEU A 125 -3.73 -11.06 -14.32
C LEU A 125 -4.88 -10.05 -14.26
N LEU A 126 -5.15 -9.32 -15.35
CA LEU A 126 -6.34 -8.47 -15.44
C LEU A 126 -7.63 -9.29 -15.31
N ALA A 127 -7.70 -10.47 -15.94
CA ALA A 127 -8.86 -11.36 -15.85
C ALA A 127 -9.06 -11.89 -14.41
N ASP A 128 -7.99 -12.32 -13.74
CA ASP A 128 -8.02 -12.80 -12.35
C ASP A 128 -8.51 -11.73 -11.37
N LEU A 129 -8.24 -10.46 -11.66
CA LEU A 129 -8.75 -9.31 -10.92
C LEU A 129 -10.16 -8.86 -11.35
N GLY A 130 -10.82 -9.60 -12.29
CA GLY A 130 -12.14 -9.26 -12.81
C GLY A 130 -12.16 -8.04 -13.74
N LEU A 131 -11.03 -7.74 -14.39
CA LEU A 131 -10.82 -6.56 -15.22
C LEU A 131 -10.71 -6.90 -16.72
N THR A 132 -11.23 -8.04 -17.16
CA THR A 132 -11.17 -8.49 -18.56
C THR A 132 -11.70 -7.42 -19.53
N HIS A 133 -12.69 -6.63 -19.11
CA HIS A 133 -13.28 -5.56 -19.92
C HIS A 133 -12.34 -4.37 -20.19
N LEU A 134 -11.19 -4.30 -19.50
CA LEU A 134 -10.17 -3.27 -19.70
C LEU A 134 -9.11 -3.66 -20.74
N ILE A 135 -9.03 -4.95 -21.10
CA ILE A 135 -8.10 -5.43 -22.12
C ILE A 135 -8.39 -4.71 -23.44
N HIS A 136 -7.35 -4.26 -24.13
CA HIS A 136 -7.37 -3.43 -25.34
C HIS A 136 -7.95 -2.02 -25.17
N ARG A 137 -8.19 -1.58 -23.90
CA ARG A 137 -8.59 -0.19 -23.64
C ARG A 137 -7.37 0.67 -23.33
N SER A 138 -7.35 1.84 -23.91
CA SER A 138 -6.29 2.81 -23.60
C SER A 138 -6.45 3.36 -22.19
N TYR A 139 -5.33 3.43 -21.46
CA TYR A 139 -5.32 3.85 -20.05
C TYR A 139 -5.93 5.25 -19.82
N HIS A 140 -5.76 6.17 -20.78
CA HIS A 140 -6.23 7.55 -20.58
C HIS A 140 -7.76 7.68 -20.56
N VAL A 141 -8.49 6.74 -21.19
CA VAL A 141 -9.98 6.77 -21.22
C VAL A 141 -10.60 6.04 -20.03
N LEU A 142 -9.79 5.41 -19.19
CA LEU A 142 -10.26 4.69 -18.01
C LEU A 142 -10.72 5.69 -16.93
N SER A 143 -11.75 5.30 -16.18
CA SER A 143 -12.14 5.99 -14.94
C SER A 143 -11.00 5.95 -13.91
N GLN A 144 -11.07 6.78 -12.89
CA GLN A 144 -10.05 6.77 -11.82
C GLN A 144 -10.01 5.43 -11.08
N GLY A 145 -11.17 4.79 -10.84
CA GLY A 145 -11.22 3.46 -10.24
C GLY A 145 -10.56 2.40 -11.11
N GLU A 146 -10.89 2.37 -12.42
CA GLU A 146 -10.26 1.45 -13.38
C GLU A 146 -8.74 1.67 -13.46
N LYS A 147 -8.29 2.92 -13.48
CA LYS A 147 -6.85 3.25 -13.44
C LYS A 147 -6.18 2.71 -12.19
N GLN A 148 -6.83 2.83 -11.04
CA GLN A 148 -6.30 2.31 -9.78
C GLN A 148 -6.16 0.78 -9.81
N PHE A 149 -7.13 0.07 -10.38
CA PHE A 149 -7.04 -1.38 -10.56
C PHE A 149 -5.91 -1.79 -11.52
N VAL A 150 -5.74 -1.09 -12.62
CA VAL A 150 -4.62 -1.34 -13.54
C VAL A 150 -3.28 -1.13 -12.85
N MET A 151 -3.16 -0.13 -11.97
CA MET A 151 -1.94 0.09 -11.17
C MET A 151 -1.70 -1.02 -10.14
N ILE A 152 -2.75 -1.57 -9.53
CA ILE A 152 -2.63 -2.74 -8.63
C ILE A 152 -2.18 -3.96 -9.43
N ALA A 153 -2.82 -4.24 -10.59
CA ALA A 153 -2.41 -5.33 -11.49
C ALA A 153 -0.95 -5.18 -11.91
N ARG A 154 -0.54 -3.96 -12.28
CA ARG A 154 0.85 -3.66 -12.62
C ARG A 154 1.81 -3.98 -11.47
N ALA A 155 1.48 -3.59 -10.25
CA ALA A 155 2.31 -3.86 -9.08
C ALA A 155 2.41 -5.37 -8.79
N MET A 156 1.37 -6.14 -9.13
CA MET A 156 1.32 -7.59 -8.96
C MET A 156 2.07 -8.38 -10.06
N MET A 157 2.33 -7.74 -11.22
CA MET A 157 2.96 -8.42 -12.36
C MET A 157 4.36 -8.98 -12.03
N ALA A 158 5.10 -8.31 -11.14
CA ALA A 158 6.40 -8.78 -10.65
C ALA A 158 6.29 -9.83 -9.52
N GLN A 159 5.10 -10.31 -9.17
CA GLN A 159 4.83 -11.24 -8.07
C GLN A 159 5.48 -10.80 -6.74
N PRO A 160 5.16 -9.61 -6.23
CA PRO A 160 5.82 -9.06 -5.06
C PRO A 160 5.48 -9.86 -3.79
N GLU A 161 6.35 -9.80 -2.79
CA GLU A 161 6.11 -10.37 -1.46
C GLU A 161 5.43 -9.37 -0.52
N ILE A 162 5.56 -8.07 -0.82
CA ILE A 162 4.85 -6.97 -0.14
C ILE A 162 4.12 -6.15 -1.19
N LEU A 163 2.85 -5.83 -0.94
CA LEU A 163 2.06 -4.88 -1.73
C LEU A 163 1.72 -3.66 -0.88
N ILE A 164 2.24 -2.51 -1.24
CA ILE A 164 1.95 -1.23 -0.61
C ILE A 164 0.89 -0.50 -1.41
N LEU A 165 -0.21 -0.17 -0.76
CA LEU A 165 -1.30 0.64 -1.32
C LEU A 165 -1.34 1.97 -0.56
N ASP A 166 -0.81 3.03 -1.20
CA ASP A 166 -0.67 4.34 -0.59
C ASP A 166 -1.85 5.24 -0.95
N GLU A 167 -2.80 5.35 -0.04
CA GLU A 167 -4.06 6.08 -0.18
C GLU A 167 -4.82 5.73 -1.48
N PRO A 168 -5.10 4.44 -1.73
CA PRO A 168 -5.58 3.98 -3.04
C PRO A 168 -7.00 4.44 -3.37
N CYS A 169 -7.79 4.86 -2.40
CA CYS A 169 -9.13 5.37 -2.59
C CYS A 169 -9.20 6.88 -2.83
N THR A 170 -8.08 7.59 -2.77
CA THR A 170 -8.05 9.05 -2.96
C THR A 170 -8.55 9.44 -4.34
N GLY A 171 -9.53 10.35 -4.38
CA GLY A 171 -10.13 10.84 -5.62
C GLY A 171 -11.18 9.91 -6.24
N LEU A 172 -11.53 8.80 -5.59
CA LEU A 172 -12.63 7.94 -5.99
C LEU A 172 -13.96 8.45 -5.43
N ASP A 173 -15.02 8.32 -6.21
CA ASP A 173 -16.37 8.45 -5.70
C ASP A 173 -16.75 7.29 -4.78
N LEU A 174 -17.91 7.38 -4.14
CA LEU A 174 -18.37 6.39 -3.18
C LEU A 174 -18.42 4.96 -3.77
N PHE A 175 -18.96 4.80 -4.98
CA PHE A 175 -19.15 3.47 -5.57
C PHE A 175 -17.83 2.87 -6.04
N ALA A 176 -16.97 3.66 -6.67
CA ALA A 176 -15.64 3.24 -7.10
C ALA A 176 -14.77 2.85 -5.89
N ARG A 177 -14.88 3.58 -4.77
CA ARG A 177 -14.21 3.22 -3.52
C ARG A 177 -14.69 1.88 -2.97
N GLU A 178 -15.99 1.68 -2.85
CA GLU A 178 -16.55 0.43 -2.34
C GLU A 178 -16.21 -0.76 -3.26
N GLU A 179 -16.21 -0.57 -4.56
CA GLU A 179 -15.79 -1.57 -5.52
C GLU A 179 -14.30 -1.93 -5.34
N LEU A 180 -13.42 -0.92 -5.17
CA LEU A 180 -12.00 -1.15 -4.90
C LEU A 180 -11.80 -1.98 -3.63
N LEU A 181 -12.48 -1.61 -2.56
CA LEU A 181 -12.36 -2.29 -1.27
C LEU A 181 -12.88 -3.74 -1.36
N ALA A 182 -14.02 -3.98 -2.02
CA ALA A 182 -14.56 -5.32 -2.21
C ALA A 182 -13.62 -6.22 -3.04
N ARG A 183 -13.03 -5.70 -4.12
CA ARG A 183 -12.05 -6.44 -4.93
C ARG A 183 -10.76 -6.72 -4.16
N LEU A 184 -10.28 -5.76 -3.35
CA LEU A 184 -9.10 -5.96 -2.50
C LEU A 184 -9.35 -7.05 -1.46
N GLU A 185 -10.54 -7.09 -0.87
CA GLU A 185 -10.93 -8.15 0.04
C GLU A 185 -10.97 -9.51 -0.65
N ALA A 186 -11.56 -9.59 -1.85
CA ALA A 186 -11.57 -10.82 -2.65
C ALA A 186 -10.15 -11.28 -3.01
N PHE A 187 -9.30 -10.34 -3.45
CA PHE A 187 -7.91 -10.60 -3.77
C PHE A 187 -7.13 -11.16 -2.58
N SER A 188 -7.33 -10.62 -1.38
CA SER A 188 -6.62 -11.08 -0.18
C SER A 188 -6.90 -12.54 0.20
N LYS A 189 -7.99 -13.13 -0.31
CA LYS A 189 -8.39 -14.53 -0.08
C LYS A 189 -7.77 -15.52 -1.08
N LEU A 190 -7.07 -15.02 -2.10
CA LEU A 190 -6.38 -15.87 -3.07
C LEU A 190 -5.13 -16.50 -2.45
N THR A 191 -4.71 -17.65 -3.00
CA THR A 191 -3.46 -18.30 -2.60
C THR A 191 -2.25 -17.46 -3.05
N ASN A 192 -1.21 -17.41 -2.22
CA ASN A 192 0.04 -16.68 -2.50
C ASN A 192 -0.11 -15.14 -2.60
N THR A 193 -1.09 -14.56 -1.91
CA THR A 193 -1.18 -13.11 -1.80
C THR A 193 0.02 -12.52 -1.06
N PRO A 194 0.55 -11.36 -1.51
CA PRO A 194 1.60 -10.65 -0.79
C PRO A 194 1.10 -10.15 0.57
N THR A 195 2.02 -9.84 1.47
CA THR A 195 1.69 -9.04 2.66
C THR A 195 1.22 -7.66 2.21
N ILE A 196 -0.01 -7.27 2.55
CA ILE A 196 -0.60 -5.99 2.17
C ILE A 196 -0.32 -4.96 3.27
N LEU A 197 0.26 -3.81 2.87
CA LEU A 197 0.39 -2.61 3.69
C LEU A 197 -0.52 -1.54 3.08
N TYR A 198 -1.65 -1.30 3.72
CA TYR A 198 -2.68 -0.36 3.26
C TYR A 198 -2.56 0.95 4.04
N VAL A 199 -2.26 2.02 3.36
CA VAL A 199 -2.08 3.34 3.97
C VAL A 199 -3.29 4.20 3.72
N THR A 200 -3.86 4.75 4.79
CA THR A 200 -5.01 5.64 4.69
C THR A 200 -5.09 6.59 5.89
N HIS A 201 -5.88 7.63 5.76
CA HIS A 201 -6.35 8.47 6.86
C HIS A 201 -7.85 8.32 7.11
N HIS A 202 -8.52 7.39 6.37
CA HIS A 202 -9.94 7.09 6.41
C HIS A 202 -10.21 5.78 7.16
N THR A 203 -10.89 5.86 8.29
CA THR A 203 -11.18 4.67 9.11
C THR A 203 -12.20 3.74 8.49
N GLU A 204 -13.11 4.28 7.67
CA GLU A 204 -14.12 3.51 6.92
C GLU A 204 -13.55 2.63 5.82
N GLU A 205 -12.27 2.82 5.45
CA GLU A 205 -11.57 1.97 4.50
C GLU A 205 -10.91 0.74 5.15
N LEU A 206 -10.91 0.66 6.49
CA LEU A 206 -10.26 -0.41 7.22
C LEU A 206 -11.06 -1.72 7.12
N LEU A 207 -10.77 -2.51 6.09
CA LEU A 207 -11.37 -3.83 5.87
C LEU A 207 -11.01 -4.81 6.99
N PRO A 208 -11.86 -5.84 7.25
CA PRO A 208 -11.58 -6.91 8.22
C PRO A 208 -10.29 -7.69 7.94
N ILE A 209 -9.84 -7.74 6.68
CA ILE A 209 -8.59 -8.40 6.29
C ILE A 209 -7.35 -7.77 6.95
N PHE A 210 -7.41 -6.47 7.30
CA PHE A 210 -6.33 -5.80 8.02
C PHE A 210 -6.40 -6.19 9.50
N THR A 211 -5.75 -7.31 9.81
CA THR A 211 -5.72 -7.88 11.17
C THR A 211 -4.87 -7.07 12.14
N HIS A 212 -3.98 -6.24 11.59
CA HIS A 212 -3.06 -5.41 12.34
C HIS A 212 -3.14 -3.94 11.91
N LEU A 213 -2.83 -3.06 12.82
CA LEU A 213 -2.88 -1.62 12.60
C LEU A 213 -1.62 -0.95 13.16
N LEU A 214 -1.06 -0.03 12.39
CA LEU A 214 -0.05 0.93 12.82
C LEU A 214 -0.68 2.32 12.80
N MET A 215 -0.71 2.99 13.93
CA MET A 215 -1.13 4.38 14.03
C MET A 215 0.10 5.28 14.12
N LEU A 216 0.27 6.15 13.12
CA LEU A 216 1.39 7.09 13.04
C LEU A 216 0.91 8.51 13.36
N LYS A 217 1.51 9.16 14.36
CA LYS A 217 1.18 10.51 14.77
C LYS A 217 2.45 11.32 14.99
N ASN A 218 2.57 12.46 14.33
CA ASN A 218 3.73 13.38 14.46
C ASN A 218 5.09 12.69 14.34
N GLY A 219 5.22 11.79 13.36
CA GLY A 219 6.46 11.06 13.11
C GLY A 219 6.77 9.92 14.09
N LYS A 220 5.86 9.58 15.00
CA LYS A 220 6.02 8.52 16.00
C LYS A 220 4.94 7.46 15.87
N VAL A 221 5.26 6.25 16.31
CA VAL A 221 4.26 5.19 16.48
C VAL A 221 3.42 5.54 17.72
N HIS A 222 2.15 5.87 17.49
CA HIS A 222 1.19 6.10 18.57
C HIS A 222 0.70 4.76 19.14
N ALA A 223 0.35 3.82 18.28
CA ALA A 223 -0.01 2.46 18.63
C ALA A 223 0.32 1.51 17.47
N ALA A 224 0.71 0.28 17.75
CA ALA A 224 0.93 -0.77 16.76
C ALA A 224 0.59 -2.14 17.35
N GLY A 225 -0.11 -2.98 16.59
CA GLY A 225 -0.46 -4.33 17.02
C GLY A 225 -1.73 -4.84 16.37
N LYS A 226 -2.35 -5.86 17.00
CA LYS A 226 -3.63 -6.40 16.53
C LYS A 226 -4.71 -5.33 16.53
N ARG A 227 -5.45 -5.23 15.42
CA ARG A 227 -6.52 -4.24 15.25
C ARG A 227 -7.50 -4.25 16.40
N GLU A 228 -7.96 -5.42 16.83
CA GLU A 228 -8.93 -5.58 17.90
C GLU A 228 -8.47 -4.96 19.26
N ALA A 229 -7.15 -4.98 19.49
CA ALA A 229 -6.59 -4.46 20.75
C ALA A 229 -6.37 -2.95 20.75
N ILE A 230 -6.15 -2.34 19.58
CA ILE A 230 -5.76 -0.92 19.51
C ILE A 230 -6.78 -0.03 18.80
N PHE A 231 -7.76 -0.59 18.06
CA PHE A 231 -8.83 0.18 17.44
C PHE A 231 -9.99 0.37 18.40
N THR A 232 -9.75 1.12 19.46
CA THR A 232 -10.71 1.40 20.57
C THR A 232 -10.96 2.90 20.69
N GLU A 233 -12.10 3.28 21.28
CA GLU A 233 -12.42 4.70 21.52
C GLU A 233 -11.32 5.41 22.34
N GLU A 234 -10.76 4.73 23.35
CA GLU A 234 -9.70 5.27 24.20
C GLU A 234 -8.43 5.61 23.41
N VAL A 235 -7.90 4.65 22.61
CA VAL A 235 -6.70 4.84 21.82
C VAL A 235 -6.94 5.87 20.71
N LEU A 236 -8.09 5.82 20.04
CA LEU A 236 -8.41 6.76 18.97
C LEU A 236 -8.68 8.18 19.48
N THR A 237 -9.27 8.34 20.67
CA THR A 237 -9.43 9.66 21.33
C THR A 237 -8.05 10.31 21.55
N THR A 238 -7.06 9.55 22.02
CA THR A 238 -5.70 10.07 22.21
C THR A 238 -4.96 10.25 20.88
N PHE A 239 -5.29 9.44 19.88
CA PHE A 239 -4.74 9.57 18.52
C PHE A 239 -5.23 10.84 17.82
N TYR A 240 -6.53 11.16 17.91
CA TYR A 240 -7.12 12.34 17.27
C TYR A 240 -7.06 13.62 18.14
N ASP A 241 -6.66 13.50 19.41
CA ASP A 241 -6.75 14.58 20.42
C ASP A 241 -8.18 15.14 20.61
N GLN A 242 -9.19 14.33 20.31
CA GLN A 242 -10.59 14.69 20.33
C GLN A 242 -11.42 13.49 20.77
N PRO A 243 -12.46 13.68 21.59
CA PRO A 243 -13.41 12.62 21.89
C PRO A 243 -14.07 12.10 20.62
N ILE A 244 -14.10 10.78 20.45
CA ILE A 244 -14.68 10.12 19.27
C ILE A 244 -15.69 9.05 19.67
N LEU A 245 -16.51 8.64 18.73
CA LEU A 245 -17.44 7.51 18.80
C LEU A 245 -17.12 6.52 17.70
N LEU A 246 -17.31 5.24 17.98
CA LEU A 246 -17.20 4.14 17.03
C LEU A 246 -18.60 3.69 16.61
N HIS A 247 -18.86 3.66 15.33
CA HIS A 247 -20.14 3.20 14.78
C HIS A 247 -19.91 1.99 13.84
N PRO A 248 -20.71 0.92 13.98
CA PRO A 248 -20.72 -0.16 13.01
C PRO A 248 -21.02 0.36 11.61
N PHE A 249 -20.33 -0.22 10.62
CA PHE A 249 -20.52 0.08 9.22
C PHE A 249 -20.61 -1.21 8.40
N THR A 250 -20.96 -1.13 7.13
CA THR A 250 -21.14 -2.28 6.24
C THR A 250 -19.89 -3.17 6.19
N GLY A 251 -20.09 -4.48 6.24
CA GLY A 251 -19.01 -5.47 6.06
C GLY A 251 -18.03 -5.52 7.24
N ASP A 252 -18.52 -5.44 8.47
CA ASP A 252 -17.73 -5.48 9.72
C ASP A 252 -16.67 -4.37 9.81
N ARG A 253 -16.88 -3.29 9.06
CA ARG A 253 -16.10 -2.06 9.18
C ARG A 253 -16.66 -1.17 10.28
N ILE A 254 -15.84 -0.22 10.70
CA ILE A 254 -16.19 0.74 11.76
C ILE A 254 -15.88 2.15 11.25
N ILE A 255 -16.84 3.05 11.41
CA ILE A 255 -16.65 4.49 11.19
C ILE A 255 -16.35 5.18 12.52
N VAL A 256 -15.39 6.10 12.47
CA VAL A 256 -15.05 6.99 13.57
C VAL A 256 -15.68 8.35 13.33
N THR A 257 -16.42 8.88 14.30
CA THR A 257 -16.98 10.23 14.27
C THR A 257 -16.57 11.03 15.52
N PRO A 258 -16.44 12.35 15.42
CA PRO A 258 -16.37 13.19 16.62
C PRO A 258 -17.58 12.96 17.53
N LYS A 259 -17.36 13.07 18.85
CA LYS A 259 -18.43 12.98 19.84
C LYS A 259 -19.23 14.28 19.95
#